data_652f55b98096fb882321130b20a3936a
#
_entry.id   652f55b98096fb882321130b20a3936a
#
_cell.length_a   1.000
_cell.length_b   1.000
_cell.length_c   1.000
_cell.angle_alpha   90.00
_cell.angle_beta   90.00
_cell.angle_gamma   90.00
#
_symmetry.space_group_name_H-M   'P 1'
#
loop_
_entity.id
_entity.type
_entity.pdbx_description
1 polymer ?
#
loop_
_entity_poly.entity_id
_entity_poly.type
_entity_poly.pdbx_seq_one_letter_code
_entity_poly.pdbx_strand_id
1 'polypeptide(L)'
;MSYLLDTNACIALINGTPAPVRRRLQRTVEDGGEVFTSSVVMFELWYGVDKSSRPQANSERVAIFLSGPVGILPFDDTDARAAGSIRAALETSGRPIGAYDLLIAGQALSRQLTLVTANVKEFSRIKGLPWEDWAKA
;
A
#
# COMPACT_ATOMS: atom_id res chain seq x y z
N MET A 1 -6.90 9.22 -12.23
CA MET A 1 -6.92 8.00 -11.41
C MET A 1 -5.95 8.16 -10.25
N SER A 2 -6.34 7.66 -9.10
CA SER A 2 -5.54 7.81 -7.87
C SER A 2 -5.35 6.44 -7.22
N TYR A 3 -4.16 6.20 -6.74
CA TYR A 3 -3.72 4.88 -6.29
C TYR A 3 -3.11 4.94 -4.89
N LEU A 4 -3.30 3.89 -4.12
CA LEU A 4 -2.63 3.69 -2.83
C LEU A 4 -1.78 2.41 -2.90
N LEU A 5 -0.49 2.54 -2.68
CA LEU A 5 0.44 1.40 -2.68
C LEU A 5 0.45 0.74 -1.30
N ASP A 6 0.30 -0.58 -1.26
CA ASP A 6 0.51 -1.32 -0.03
C ASP A 6 2.01 -1.51 0.27
N THR A 7 2.32 -2.15 1.39
CA THR A 7 3.70 -2.31 1.84
C THR A 7 4.54 -3.10 0.82
N ASN A 8 4.01 -4.19 0.29
CA ASN A 8 4.75 -5.03 -0.65
C ASN A 8 4.96 -4.32 -1.99
N ALA A 9 4.01 -3.50 -2.44
CA ALA A 9 4.19 -2.69 -3.65
C ALA A 9 5.32 -1.67 -3.45
N CYS A 10 5.39 -1.04 -2.28
CA CYS A 10 6.49 -0.12 -1.94
C CYS A 10 7.84 -0.84 -1.90
N ILE A 11 7.87 -2.03 -1.31
CA ILE A 11 9.11 -2.84 -1.26
C ILE A 11 9.56 -3.21 -2.67
N ALA A 12 8.62 -3.58 -3.55
CA ALA A 12 8.94 -3.87 -4.95
C ALA A 12 9.57 -2.66 -5.65
N LEU A 13 9.06 -1.46 -5.38
CA LEU A 13 9.61 -0.23 -5.95
C LEU A 13 11.00 0.08 -5.40
N ILE A 14 11.20 -0.10 -4.09
CA ILE A 14 12.49 0.13 -3.43
C ILE A 14 13.54 -0.84 -4.00
N ASN A 15 13.17 -2.11 -4.17
CA ASN A 15 14.08 -3.16 -4.64
C ASN A 15 14.24 -3.19 -6.16
N GLY A 16 13.29 -2.62 -6.90
CA GLY A 16 13.28 -2.67 -8.37
C GLY A 16 12.82 -4.00 -8.95
N THR A 17 12.26 -4.89 -8.14
CA THR A 17 11.77 -6.21 -8.55
C THR A 17 10.42 -6.51 -7.91
N PRO A 18 9.45 -7.02 -8.67
CA PRO A 18 9.51 -7.26 -10.13
C PRO A 18 9.48 -5.95 -10.92
N ALA A 19 10.20 -5.93 -12.02
CA ALA A 19 10.40 -4.73 -12.84
C ALA A 19 9.10 -4.08 -13.35
N PRO A 20 8.02 -4.83 -13.68
CA PRO A 20 6.77 -4.21 -14.13
C PRO A 20 6.17 -3.19 -13.15
N VAL A 21 6.39 -3.36 -11.85
CA VAL A 21 5.84 -2.43 -10.84
C VAL A 21 6.44 -1.04 -11.02
N ARG A 22 7.76 -0.95 -11.19
CA ARG A 22 8.44 0.33 -11.40
C ARG A 22 8.03 0.97 -12.73
N ARG A 23 7.92 0.19 -13.79
CA ARG A 23 7.48 0.69 -15.09
C ARG A 23 6.05 1.24 -15.02
N ARG A 24 5.17 0.56 -14.30
CA ARG A 24 3.78 1.01 -14.16
C ARG A 24 3.70 2.30 -13.34
N LEU A 25 4.48 2.43 -12.28
CA LEU A 25 4.55 3.68 -11.51
C LEU A 25 4.97 4.83 -12.42
N GLN A 26 6.05 4.65 -13.15
CA GLN A 26 6.58 5.69 -14.03
C GLN A 26 5.54 6.13 -15.06
N ARG A 27 4.90 5.19 -15.72
CA ARG A 27 3.85 5.47 -16.72
C ARG A 27 2.65 6.18 -16.10
N THR A 28 2.21 5.73 -14.91
CA THR A 28 1.09 6.33 -14.21
C THR A 28 1.35 7.80 -13.88
N VAL A 29 2.54 8.11 -13.37
CA VAL A 29 2.94 9.48 -13.04
C VAL A 29 3.04 10.32 -14.32
N GLU A 30 3.63 9.79 -15.39
CA GLU A 30 3.73 10.49 -16.67
C GLU A 30 2.37 10.80 -17.26
N ASP A 31 1.39 9.94 -17.05
CA ASP A 31 0.01 10.13 -17.53
C ASP A 31 -0.82 11.03 -16.60
N GLY A 32 -0.23 11.63 -15.59
CA GLY A 32 -0.90 12.54 -14.68
C GLY A 32 -1.68 11.88 -13.54
N GLY A 33 -1.52 10.58 -13.34
CA GLY A 33 -2.11 9.87 -12.21
C GLY A 33 -1.44 10.23 -10.90
N GLU A 34 -2.20 10.13 -9.81
CA GLU A 34 -1.70 10.37 -8.46
C GLU A 34 -1.43 9.05 -7.76
N VAL A 35 -0.25 8.92 -7.19
CA VAL A 35 0.16 7.69 -6.49
C VAL A 35 0.58 8.05 -5.08
N PHE A 36 -0.02 7.37 -4.12
CA PHE A 36 0.20 7.59 -2.69
C PHE A 36 0.59 6.30 -2.00
N THR A 37 1.18 6.45 -0.83
CA THR A 37 1.23 5.38 0.17
C THR A 37 0.74 5.93 1.51
N SER A 38 0.69 5.08 2.52
CA SER A 38 0.09 5.38 3.81
C SER A 38 1.16 5.58 4.88
N SER A 39 0.86 6.38 5.90
CA SER A 39 1.67 6.42 7.12
C SER A 39 1.74 5.05 7.81
N VAL A 40 0.71 4.20 7.63
CA VAL A 40 0.73 2.80 8.10
C VAL A 40 1.81 2.01 7.37
N VAL A 41 1.92 2.18 6.05
CA VAL A 41 2.98 1.54 5.25
C VAL A 41 4.34 2.06 5.67
N MET A 42 4.49 3.35 5.92
CA MET A 42 5.74 3.92 6.43
C MET A 42 6.18 3.25 7.72
N PHE A 43 5.25 3.06 8.64
CA PHE A 43 5.53 2.34 9.88
C PHE A 43 6.12 0.95 9.59
N GLU A 44 5.50 0.20 8.68
CA GLU A 44 5.99 -1.14 8.34
C GLU A 44 7.37 -1.09 7.66
N LEU A 45 7.61 -0.10 6.80
CA LEU A 45 8.91 0.07 6.14
C LEU A 45 10.02 0.39 7.15
N TRP A 46 9.78 1.30 8.08
CA TRP A 46 10.76 1.66 9.11
C TRP A 46 11.02 0.52 10.09
N TYR A 47 9.97 -0.23 10.46
CA TYR A 47 10.13 -1.43 11.24
C TYR A 47 11.06 -2.43 10.53
N GLY A 48 10.83 -2.66 9.24
CA GLY A 48 11.66 -3.54 8.43
C GLY A 48 13.12 -3.10 8.36
N VAL A 49 13.37 -1.78 8.26
CA VAL A 49 14.72 -1.22 8.29
C VAL A 49 15.41 -1.55 9.61
N ASP A 50 14.77 -1.23 10.73
CA ASP A 50 15.38 -1.40 12.06
C ASP A 50 15.64 -2.86 12.39
N LYS A 51 14.83 -3.76 11.85
CA LYS A 51 14.98 -5.21 12.06
C LYS A 51 15.98 -5.85 11.11
N SER A 52 16.39 -5.17 10.05
CA SER A 52 17.28 -5.72 9.03
C SER A 52 18.72 -5.82 9.50
N SER A 53 19.53 -6.60 8.76
CA SER A 53 20.96 -6.73 9.02
C SER A 53 21.77 -5.51 8.57
N ARG A 54 21.18 -4.61 7.78
CA ARG A 54 21.84 -3.40 7.25
C ARG A 54 20.92 -2.19 7.41
N PRO A 55 20.63 -1.78 8.66
CA PRO A 55 19.64 -0.72 8.89
C PRO A 55 20.03 0.62 8.26
N GLN A 56 21.32 0.99 8.27
CA GLN A 56 21.72 2.26 7.69
C GLN A 56 21.54 2.30 6.18
N ALA A 57 22.00 1.28 5.48
CA ALA A 57 21.87 1.20 4.02
C ALA A 57 20.40 1.13 3.62
N ASN A 58 19.58 0.34 4.32
CA ASN A 58 18.16 0.21 4.03
C ASN A 58 17.40 1.49 4.37
N SER A 59 17.79 2.20 5.43
CA SER A 59 17.21 3.50 5.76
C SER A 59 17.42 4.51 4.61
N GLU A 60 18.59 4.54 4.01
CA GLU A 60 18.87 5.42 2.88
C GLU A 60 18.00 5.08 1.67
N ARG A 61 17.81 3.79 1.40
CA ARG A 61 16.94 3.33 0.30
C ARG A 61 15.49 3.73 0.52
N VAL A 62 14.98 3.59 1.72
CA VAL A 62 13.62 4.01 2.05
C VAL A 62 13.50 5.53 1.93
N ALA A 63 14.48 6.29 2.42
CA ALA A 63 14.46 7.74 2.32
C ALA A 63 14.43 8.22 0.87
N ILE A 64 15.20 7.58 -0.01
CA ILE A 64 15.19 7.88 -1.45
C ILE A 64 13.80 7.62 -2.04
N PHE A 65 13.19 6.49 -1.72
CA PHE A 65 11.84 6.17 -2.18
C PHE A 65 10.84 7.22 -1.71
N LEU A 66 10.89 7.62 -0.44
CA LEU A 66 9.96 8.60 0.12
C LEU A 66 10.16 10.02 -0.42
N SER A 67 11.31 10.30 -0.99
CA SER A 67 11.58 11.60 -1.65
C SER A 67 11.12 11.64 -3.10
N GLY A 68 10.64 10.54 -3.64
CA GLY A 68 10.20 10.42 -5.02
C GLY A 68 8.77 10.90 -5.25
N PRO A 69 8.14 10.46 -6.36
CA PRO A 69 6.82 10.98 -6.76
C PRO A 69 5.64 10.43 -5.95
N VAL A 70 5.87 9.45 -5.07
CA VAL A 70 4.80 8.84 -4.27
C VAL A 70 4.50 9.73 -3.06
N GLY A 71 3.28 10.25 -2.97
CA GLY A 71 2.84 11.05 -1.83
C GLY A 71 2.51 10.17 -0.63
N ILE A 72 2.51 10.79 0.56
CA ILE A 72 2.20 10.07 1.80
C ILE A 72 0.92 10.63 2.38
N LEU A 73 -0.06 9.74 2.63
CA LEU A 73 -1.34 10.09 3.24
C LEU A 73 -1.35 9.68 4.71
N PRO A 74 -1.53 10.64 5.63
CA PRO A 74 -1.72 10.29 7.03
C PRO A 74 -3.00 9.47 7.21
N PHE A 75 -2.92 8.43 8.03
CA PHE A 75 -4.09 7.64 8.42
C PHE A 75 -4.89 8.43 9.45
N ASP A 76 -6.15 8.74 9.13
CA ASP A 76 -6.98 9.58 9.99
C ASP A 76 -8.22 8.85 10.51
N ASP A 77 -9.10 9.58 11.20
CA ASP A 77 -10.30 9.02 11.83
C ASP A 77 -11.29 8.47 10.81
N THR A 78 -11.41 9.08 9.65
CA THR A 78 -12.28 8.58 8.57
C THR A 78 -11.77 7.22 8.06
N ASP A 79 -10.46 7.09 7.89
CA ASP A 79 -9.82 5.84 7.51
C ASP A 79 -10.04 4.76 8.58
N ALA A 80 -9.93 5.14 9.86
CA ALA A 80 -10.17 4.23 10.98
C ALA A 80 -11.59 3.69 10.99
N ARG A 81 -12.57 4.54 10.72
CA ARG A 81 -13.97 4.15 10.64
C ARG A 81 -14.19 3.12 9.54
N ALA A 82 -13.66 3.36 8.36
CA ALA A 82 -13.77 2.43 7.23
C ALA A 82 -13.09 1.09 7.55
N ALA A 83 -11.90 1.12 8.14
CA ALA A 83 -11.16 -0.09 8.51
C ALA A 83 -11.93 -0.93 9.53
N GLY A 84 -12.55 -0.30 10.51
CA GLY A 84 -13.39 -0.98 11.51
C GLY A 84 -14.57 -1.69 10.87
N SER A 85 -15.24 -1.06 9.91
CA SER A 85 -16.36 -1.65 9.18
C SER A 85 -15.91 -2.87 8.36
N ILE A 86 -14.76 -2.77 7.69
CA ILE A 86 -14.20 -3.88 6.93
C ILE A 86 -13.89 -5.07 7.83
N ARG A 87 -13.25 -4.80 8.97
CA ARG A 87 -12.90 -5.86 9.93
C ARG A 87 -14.13 -6.60 10.41
N ALA A 88 -15.17 -5.86 10.81
CA ALA A 88 -16.41 -6.48 11.27
C ALA A 88 -17.05 -7.36 10.21
N ALA A 89 -17.10 -6.89 8.96
CA ALA A 89 -17.67 -7.66 7.86
C ALA A 89 -16.88 -8.93 7.57
N LEU A 90 -15.55 -8.86 7.56
CA LEU A 90 -14.71 -10.01 7.28
C LEU A 90 -14.75 -11.05 8.42
N GLU A 91 -14.82 -10.61 9.67
CA GLU A 91 -14.95 -11.51 10.81
C GLU A 91 -16.31 -12.21 10.80
N THR A 92 -17.38 -11.48 10.46
CA THR A 92 -18.72 -12.08 10.34
C THR A 92 -18.76 -13.14 9.25
N SER A 93 -18.05 -12.95 8.15
CA SER A 93 -17.98 -13.93 7.06
C SER A 93 -16.96 -15.04 7.32
N GLY A 94 -16.23 -15.00 8.44
CA GLY A 94 -15.19 -15.99 8.77
C GLY A 94 -13.94 -15.89 7.90
N ARG A 95 -13.67 -14.73 7.31
CA ARG A 95 -12.55 -14.54 6.38
C ARG A 95 -11.68 -13.34 6.76
N PRO A 96 -11.08 -13.32 7.98
CA PRO A 96 -10.27 -12.20 8.42
C PRO A 96 -8.99 -12.06 7.59
N ILE A 97 -8.44 -10.84 7.60
CA ILE A 97 -7.13 -10.54 7.02
C ILE A 97 -6.25 -9.88 8.09
N GLY A 98 -4.96 -9.68 7.78
CA GLY A 98 -4.02 -9.08 8.71
C GLY A 98 -4.42 -7.67 9.14
N ALA A 99 -4.02 -7.28 10.35
CA ALA A 99 -4.43 -6.02 10.97
C ALA A 99 -3.99 -4.80 10.16
N TYR A 100 -2.74 -4.78 9.69
CA TYR A 100 -2.25 -3.64 8.92
C TYR A 100 -2.90 -3.57 7.54
N ASP A 101 -3.18 -4.71 6.93
CA ASP A 101 -3.90 -4.75 5.66
C ASP A 101 -5.32 -4.20 5.80
N LEU A 102 -5.97 -4.42 6.95
CA LEU A 102 -7.26 -3.80 7.25
C LEU A 102 -7.18 -2.28 7.23
N LEU A 103 -6.13 -1.73 7.85
CA LEU A 103 -5.94 -0.28 7.93
C LEU A 103 -5.69 0.31 6.54
N ILE A 104 -4.84 -0.34 5.76
CA ILE A 104 -4.53 0.10 4.40
C ILE A 104 -5.78 0.05 3.51
N ALA A 105 -6.55 -1.04 3.60
CA ALA A 105 -7.80 -1.18 2.86
C ALA A 105 -8.83 -0.12 3.25
N GLY A 106 -8.96 0.16 4.55
CA GLY A 106 -9.85 1.20 5.05
C GLY A 106 -9.51 2.58 4.49
N GLN A 107 -8.22 2.89 4.44
CA GLN A 107 -7.76 4.16 3.89
C GLN A 107 -8.04 4.25 2.38
N ALA A 108 -7.80 3.17 1.63
CA ALA A 108 -8.09 3.15 0.20
C ALA A 108 -9.58 3.36 -0.07
N LEU A 109 -10.46 2.68 0.69
CA LEU A 109 -11.90 2.83 0.53
C LEU A 109 -12.39 4.22 0.91
N SER A 110 -11.97 4.75 2.06
CA SER A 110 -12.44 6.05 2.54
C SER A 110 -12.04 7.19 1.61
N ARG A 111 -10.94 7.03 0.89
CA ARG A 111 -10.42 8.06 -0.02
C ARG A 111 -10.69 7.76 -1.49
N GLN A 112 -11.42 6.69 -1.78
CA GLN A 112 -11.76 6.29 -3.14
C GLN A 112 -10.53 6.07 -4.02
N LEU A 113 -9.52 5.39 -3.45
CA LEU A 113 -8.29 5.06 -4.15
C LEU A 113 -8.31 3.61 -4.62
N THR A 114 -7.66 3.34 -5.75
CA THR A 114 -7.40 1.97 -6.18
C THR A 114 -6.19 1.45 -5.42
N LEU A 115 -6.34 0.33 -4.73
CA LEU A 115 -5.25 -0.29 -3.99
C LEU A 115 -4.31 -1.02 -4.94
N VAL A 116 -3.02 -0.75 -4.86
CA VAL A 116 -2.01 -1.49 -5.62
C VAL A 116 -1.40 -2.54 -4.70
N THR A 117 -1.62 -3.81 -5.03
CA THR A 117 -1.24 -4.93 -4.17
C THR A 117 -0.98 -6.19 -5.00
N ALA A 118 -0.05 -7.02 -4.56
CA ALA A 118 0.11 -8.38 -5.07
C ALA A 118 -0.66 -9.40 -4.23
N ASN A 119 -1.18 -8.99 -3.06
CA ASN A 119 -1.92 -9.86 -2.15
C ASN A 119 -3.42 -9.88 -2.52
N VAL A 120 -3.70 -10.29 -3.75
CA VAL A 120 -5.04 -10.28 -4.32
C VAL A 120 -5.99 -11.19 -3.55
N LYS A 121 -5.48 -12.32 -3.07
CA LYS A 121 -6.30 -13.32 -2.35
C LYS A 121 -6.98 -12.71 -1.12
N GLU A 122 -6.27 -11.91 -0.34
CA GLU A 122 -6.84 -11.29 0.86
C GLU A 122 -7.68 -10.06 0.53
N PHE A 123 -7.15 -9.14 -0.29
CA PHE A 123 -7.83 -7.88 -0.56
C PHE A 123 -9.08 -8.06 -1.44
N SER A 124 -9.15 -9.11 -2.26
CA SER A 124 -10.36 -9.41 -3.04
C SER A 124 -11.56 -9.79 -2.16
N ARG A 125 -11.34 -10.12 -0.89
CA ARG A 125 -12.42 -10.40 0.07
C ARG A 125 -13.19 -9.15 0.46
N ILE A 126 -12.66 -7.97 0.17
CA ILE A 126 -13.24 -6.69 0.61
C ILE A 126 -14.13 -6.15 -0.47
N LYS A 127 -15.45 -6.11 -0.16
CA LYS A 127 -16.45 -5.63 -1.10
C LYS A 127 -16.24 -4.14 -1.39
N GLY A 128 -16.25 -3.80 -2.67
CA GLY A 128 -16.18 -2.42 -3.10
C GLY A 128 -14.77 -1.83 -3.19
N LEU A 129 -13.74 -2.61 -2.84
CA LEU A 129 -12.35 -2.14 -2.94
C LEU A 129 -11.81 -2.43 -4.34
N PRO A 130 -11.54 -1.39 -5.17
CA PRO A 130 -10.82 -1.61 -6.42
C PRO A 130 -9.35 -1.87 -6.13
N TRP A 131 -8.77 -2.83 -6.84
CA TRP A 131 -7.35 -3.17 -6.68
C TRP A 131 -6.73 -3.51 -8.02
N GLU A 132 -5.41 -3.33 -8.10
CA GLU A 132 -4.59 -3.70 -9.25
C GLU A 132 -3.31 -4.35 -8.77
N ASP A 133 -2.83 -5.34 -9.50
CA ASP A 133 -1.52 -5.95 -9.26
C ASP A 133 -0.56 -5.47 -10.35
N TRP A 134 0.32 -4.54 -9.99
CA TRP A 134 1.27 -3.94 -10.94
C TRP A 134 2.43 -4.87 -11.31
N ALA A 135 2.58 -5.99 -10.60
CA ALA A 135 3.57 -7.00 -10.96
C ALA A 135 3.13 -7.80 -12.21
N LYS A 136 1.84 -7.80 -12.48
CA LYS A 136 1.26 -8.48 -13.64
C LYS A 136 1.10 -7.48 -14.78
N ALA A 137 1.87 -7.65 -15.81
CA ALA A 137 1.88 -6.76 -16.97
C ALA A 137 0.61 -6.94 -17.82
#